data_b05118860a58126f0fdc04a68147442f
#
_entry.id   b05118860a58126f0fdc04a68147442f
#
_cell.length_a   1.000
_cell.length_b   1.000
_cell.length_c   1.000
_cell.angle_alpha   90.00
_cell.angle_beta   90.00
_cell.angle_gamma   90.00
#
_symmetry.space_group_name_H-M   'P 1'
#
loop_
_entity.id
_entity.type
_entity.pdbx_description
1 polymer ?
#
loop_
_entity_poly.entity_id
_entity_poly.type
_entity_poly.pdbx_seq_one_letter_code
_entity_poly.pdbx_strand_id
1 'polypeptide(L)'
;VKANKEDSTNKKTENKSTEKNAEDTKKEKEEAKNPVFQMPVEGEIVKKFAKTNLVYSNTLGEWVTHNGIDIKADKTTVVKASESGTVKSIKNDPRYGLTIIIEHTNDYTTVYSNLLSTEFVVVGEKVEKGQTIGTVGNTATFEIADEPHLHFEILHNSENLDPELY
;
A
#
# COMPACT_ATOMS: atom_id res chain seq x y z
N VAL A 1 75.68 10.71 12.24
CA VAL A 1 76.36 11.76 13.04
C VAL A 1 75.26 12.69 13.56
N LYS A 2 75.06 12.64 14.90
CA LYS A 2 74.52 13.67 15.81
C LYS A 2 73.10 14.22 15.52
N ALA A 3 72.05 13.91 16.29
CA ALA A 3 71.81 14.22 17.73
C ALA A 3 71.63 15.72 18.04
N ASN A 4 70.50 16.07 18.52
CA ASN A 4 70.10 16.68 19.79
C ASN A 4 68.91 17.57 19.60
N LYS A 5 67.90 17.33 20.37
CA LYS A 5 67.51 17.68 21.77
C LYS A 5 66.74 18.99 21.90
N GLU A 6 65.57 18.83 22.45
CA GLU A 6 64.92 19.59 23.56
C GLU A 6 64.60 21.06 23.26
N ASP A 7 63.47 21.61 23.61
CA ASP A 7 62.90 21.70 24.96
C ASP A 7 61.48 22.30 24.89
N SER A 8 60.70 21.93 25.83
CA SER A 8 59.38 22.38 26.26
C SER A 8 59.23 23.90 26.36
N THR A 9 58.03 24.38 26.15
CA THR A 9 57.34 25.18 27.20
C THR A 9 55.83 25.29 26.96
N ASN A 10 55.16 24.91 27.98
CA ASN A 10 53.78 25.09 28.37
C ASN A 10 53.29 26.54 28.26
N LYS A 11 52.12 26.78 27.63
CA LYS A 11 51.28 27.90 28.01
C LYS A 11 49.80 27.59 27.84
N LYS A 12 49.19 27.35 28.96
CA LYS A 12 47.76 27.34 29.29
C LYS A 12 47.16 28.68 28.86
N THR A 13 46.06 28.64 28.08
CA THR A 13 45.09 29.73 28.12
C THR A 13 43.69 29.15 27.93
N GLU A 14 42.87 29.57 28.78
CA GLU A 14 41.55 29.15 29.13
C GLU A 14 40.47 29.48 28.05
N ASN A 15 39.49 28.57 27.98
CA ASN A 15 38.07 28.86 27.97
C ASN A 15 37.50 29.89 26.99
N LYS A 16 36.71 29.42 26.04
CA LYS A 16 35.36 29.97 25.85
C LYS A 16 34.42 28.90 25.28
N SER A 17 33.63 28.38 26.15
CA SER A 17 32.39 27.65 25.85
C SER A 17 31.54 28.47 24.89
N THR A 18 31.14 27.83 23.78
CA THR A 18 29.98 28.25 23.03
C THR A 18 29.03 27.03 22.96
N GLU A 19 28.12 27.01 23.90
CA GLU A 19 26.91 26.24 23.81
C GLU A 19 26.19 26.69 22.54
N LYS A 20 26.10 25.81 21.57
CA LYS A 20 25.12 25.89 20.51
C LYS A 20 23.99 24.96 20.84
N ASN A 21 22.90 25.59 21.23
CA ASN A 21 21.56 25.07 21.34
C ASN A 21 21.30 23.96 20.32
N ALA A 22 21.12 22.75 20.84
CA ALA A 22 20.32 21.74 20.19
C ALA A 22 18.87 22.22 20.30
N GLU A 23 18.38 22.91 19.29
CA GLU A 23 16.97 23.09 19.07
C GLU A 23 16.37 21.71 18.74
N ASP A 24 15.80 21.17 19.77
CA ASP A 24 14.90 20.03 19.79
C ASP A 24 13.74 20.32 18.84
N THR A 25 13.84 19.94 17.59
CA THR A 25 12.69 19.83 16.71
C THR A 25 11.92 18.61 17.17
N LYS A 26 11.14 18.76 18.23
CA LYS A 26 9.94 17.98 18.47
C LYS A 26 9.02 18.20 17.27
N LYS A 27 9.17 17.39 16.21
CA LYS A 27 8.07 17.11 15.31
C LYS A 27 7.03 16.41 16.17
N GLU A 28 6.00 17.15 16.56
CA GLU A 28 4.74 16.57 17.02
C GLU A 28 4.36 15.53 15.96
N LYS A 29 4.42 14.26 16.36
CA LYS A 29 3.77 13.18 15.64
C LYS A 29 2.28 13.48 15.77
N GLU A 30 1.71 14.20 14.82
CA GLU A 30 0.27 14.22 14.61
C GLU A 30 -0.15 12.76 14.56
N GLU A 31 -0.96 12.30 15.53
CA GLU A 31 -1.47 10.93 15.53
C GLU A 31 -2.23 10.75 14.21
N ALA A 32 -1.65 9.99 13.31
CA ALA A 32 -2.25 9.75 12.01
C ALA A 32 -3.61 9.08 12.24
N LYS A 33 -4.68 9.73 11.80
CA LYS A 33 -6.03 9.17 11.89
C LYS A 33 -6.07 7.89 11.05
N ASN A 34 -6.85 6.90 11.52
CA ASN A 34 -7.08 5.71 10.71
C ASN A 34 -7.70 6.10 9.36
N PRO A 35 -7.28 5.44 8.27
CA PRO A 35 -7.83 5.69 6.95
C PRO A 35 -9.33 5.37 6.94
N VAL A 36 -10.08 6.13 6.14
CA VAL A 36 -11.50 5.88 5.86
C VAL A 36 -11.60 5.56 4.39
N PHE A 37 -11.81 4.30 4.06
CA PHE A 37 -11.81 3.84 2.69
C PHE A 37 -13.12 4.16 1.97
N GLN A 38 -13.02 4.43 0.67
CA GLN A 38 -14.17 4.47 -0.25
C GLN A 38 -14.09 3.28 -1.20
N MET A 39 -15.22 2.88 -1.74
CA MET A 39 -15.23 1.85 -2.78
C MET A 39 -14.42 2.31 -4.00
N PRO A 40 -13.50 1.47 -4.51
CA PRO A 40 -12.60 1.84 -5.60
C PRO A 40 -13.26 1.89 -6.97
N VAL A 41 -14.43 1.26 -7.10
CA VAL A 41 -15.25 1.22 -8.31
C VAL A 41 -16.72 1.15 -7.92
N GLU A 42 -17.60 1.70 -8.76
CA GLU A 42 -19.03 1.52 -8.62
C GLU A 42 -19.44 0.16 -9.20
N GLY A 43 -20.18 -0.63 -8.43
CA GLY A 43 -20.62 -1.95 -8.86
C GLY A 43 -21.28 -2.75 -7.73
N GLU A 44 -21.78 -3.92 -8.07
CA GLU A 44 -22.36 -4.88 -7.12
C GLU A 44 -21.24 -5.80 -6.60
N ILE A 45 -21.25 -6.08 -5.28
CA ILE A 45 -20.36 -7.08 -4.69
C ILE A 45 -20.92 -8.47 -5.04
N VAL A 46 -20.24 -9.17 -5.94
CA VAL A 46 -20.66 -10.50 -6.44
C VAL A 46 -19.99 -11.64 -5.68
N LYS A 47 -18.86 -11.38 -5.05
CA LYS A 47 -18.17 -12.34 -4.16
C LYS A 47 -17.68 -11.63 -2.90
N LYS A 48 -18.07 -12.14 -1.74
CA LYS A 48 -17.77 -11.54 -0.44
C LYS A 48 -16.47 -12.03 0.15
N PHE A 49 -15.92 -11.26 1.08
CA PHE A 49 -14.83 -11.69 1.94
C PHE A 49 -15.21 -12.99 2.68
N ALA A 50 -14.29 -13.96 2.67
CA ALA A 50 -14.55 -15.29 3.22
C ALA A 50 -13.27 -15.91 3.82
N LYS A 51 -12.98 -15.56 5.07
CA LYS A 51 -11.82 -16.08 5.80
C LYS A 51 -12.14 -17.40 6.51
N THR A 52 -13.33 -17.51 7.09
CA THR A 52 -13.80 -18.68 7.83
C THR A 52 -14.96 -19.40 7.14
N ASN A 53 -15.76 -18.67 6.39
CA ASN A 53 -16.77 -19.25 5.49
C ASN A 53 -16.13 -19.40 4.10
N LEU A 54 -16.57 -20.38 3.34
CA LEU A 54 -16.05 -20.60 2.00
C LEU A 54 -17.00 -20.03 0.96
N VAL A 55 -16.45 -19.56 -0.16
CA VAL A 55 -17.17 -19.20 -1.37
C VAL A 55 -16.87 -20.22 -2.47
N TYR A 56 -17.83 -20.48 -3.36
CA TYR A 56 -17.61 -21.38 -4.46
C TYR A 56 -16.87 -20.67 -5.60
N SER A 57 -15.78 -21.25 -6.07
CA SER A 57 -15.04 -20.78 -7.24
C SER A 57 -15.53 -21.53 -8.49
N ASN A 58 -16.14 -20.80 -9.43
CA ASN A 58 -16.56 -21.38 -10.71
C ASN A 58 -15.35 -21.81 -11.57
N THR A 59 -14.24 -21.10 -11.45
CA THR A 59 -13.01 -21.41 -12.19
C THR A 59 -12.33 -22.68 -11.69
N LEU A 60 -12.24 -22.84 -10.36
CA LEU A 60 -11.56 -23.97 -9.72
C LEU A 60 -12.49 -25.17 -9.51
N GLY A 61 -13.81 -24.97 -9.51
CA GLY A 61 -14.80 -26.01 -9.23
C GLY A 61 -14.82 -26.47 -7.79
N GLU A 62 -14.38 -25.62 -6.84
CA GLU A 62 -14.25 -25.97 -5.43
C GLU A 62 -14.60 -24.80 -4.50
N TRP A 63 -14.79 -25.11 -3.23
CA TRP A 63 -15.02 -24.12 -2.18
C TRP A 63 -13.68 -23.61 -1.63
N VAL A 64 -13.48 -22.29 -1.69
CA VAL A 64 -12.21 -21.62 -1.32
C VAL A 64 -12.44 -20.49 -0.33
N THR A 65 -11.39 -20.08 0.36
CA THR A 65 -11.35 -18.80 1.08
C THR A 65 -11.23 -17.64 0.07
N HIS A 66 -11.70 -16.45 0.45
CA HIS A 66 -11.61 -15.25 -0.37
C HIS A 66 -11.11 -14.08 0.49
N ASN A 67 -9.95 -13.53 0.15
CA ASN A 67 -9.23 -12.55 0.97
C ASN A 67 -9.73 -11.11 0.82
N GLY A 68 -10.62 -10.86 -0.11
CA GLY A 68 -11.19 -9.55 -0.40
C GLY A 68 -12.65 -9.64 -0.82
N ILE A 69 -13.08 -8.70 -1.62
CA ILE A 69 -14.38 -8.69 -2.29
C ILE A 69 -14.19 -8.56 -3.80
N ASP A 70 -15.09 -9.17 -4.57
CA ASP A 70 -15.15 -8.96 -6.02
C ASP A 70 -16.32 -8.03 -6.32
N ILE A 71 -16.01 -6.90 -6.95
CA ILE A 71 -16.97 -5.88 -7.34
C ILE A 71 -17.16 -5.96 -8.84
N LYS A 72 -18.35 -6.40 -9.28
CA LYS A 72 -18.71 -6.49 -10.69
C LYS A 72 -18.68 -5.11 -11.33
N ALA A 73 -17.94 -4.99 -12.40
CA ALA A 73 -17.87 -3.78 -13.23
C ALA A 73 -17.42 -4.16 -14.63
N ASP A 74 -17.85 -3.41 -15.63
CA ASP A 74 -17.47 -3.66 -17.02
C ASP A 74 -15.94 -3.46 -17.20
N LYS A 75 -15.38 -4.21 -18.16
CA LYS A 75 -13.98 -3.98 -18.58
C LYS A 75 -13.78 -2.51 -18.94
N THR A 76 -12.62 -1.99 -18.61
CA THR A 76 -12.23 -0.58 -18.79
C THR A 76 -12.87 0.42 -17.81
N THR A 77 -13.77 -0.03 -16.92
CA THR A 77 -14.27 0.84 -15.85
C THR A 77 -13.09 1.36 -15.02
N VAL A 78 -13.09 2.66 -14.73
CA VAL A 78 -12.02 3.33 -13.99
C VAL A 78 -11.98 2.84 -12.55
N VAL A 79 -10.78 2.44 -12.09
CA VAL A 79 -10.50 2.08 -10.71
C VAL A 79 -9.79 3.25 -10.02
N LYS A 80 -10.27 3.62 -8.84
CA LYS A 80 -9.77 4.74 -8.04
C LYS A 80 -9.11 4.26 -6.76
N ALA A 81 -8.12 4.99 -6.27
CA ALA A 81 -7.53 4.75 -4.95
C ALA A 81 -8.60 4.94 -3.86
N SER A 82 -8.76 3.93 -3.01
CA SER A 82 -9.75 3.94 -1.92
C SER A 82 -9.42 4.94 -0.82
N GLU A 83 -8.13 5.25 -0.64
CA GLU A 83 -7.62 6.25 0.30
C GLU A 83 -6.25 6.76 -0.20
N SER A 84 -5.83 7.92 0.29
CA SER A 84 -4.52 8.50 0.00
C SER A 84 -3.40 7.59 0.52
N GLY A 85 -2.31 7.47 -0.25
CA GLY A 85 -1.22 6.58 0.11
C GLY A 85 -0.04 6.65 -0.85
N THR A 86 0.78 5.62 -0.83
CA THR A 86 1.94 5.48 -1.73
C THR A 86 1.85 4.14 -2.46
N VAL A 87 2.01 4.16 -3.77
CA VAL A 87 2.05 2.93 -4.57
C VAL A 87 3.27 2.09 -4.18
N LYS A 88 3.03 0.98 -3.49
CA LYS A 88 4.07 0.08 -3.01
C LYS A 88 4.58 -0.84 -4.10
N SER A 89 3.68 -1.37 -4.92
CA SER A 89 4.00 -2.38 -5.92
C SER A 89 2.99 -2.39 -7.06
N ILE A 90 3.48 -2.66 -8.26
CA ILE A 90 2.69 -3.00 -9.45
C ILE A 90 3.26 -4.31 -9.97
N LYS A 91 2.43 -5.34 -10.04
CA LYS A 91 2.88 -6.69 -10.42
C LYS A 91 1.80 -7.46 -11.19
N ASN A 92 2.21 -8.50 -11.89
CA ASN A 92 1.28 -9.50 -12.40
C ASN A 92 1.25 -10.69 -11.43
N ASP A 93 0.18 -10.79 -10.64
CA ASP A 93 0.00 -11.90 -9.70
C ASP A 93 -0.46 -13.14 -10.47
N PRO A 94 0.14 -14.35 -10.22
CA PRO A 94 -0.22 -15.56 -10.96
C PRO A 94 -1.67 -16.00 -10.80
N ARG A 95 -2.34 -15.60 -9.70
CA ARG A 95 -3.74 -15.95 -9.38
C ARG A 95 -4.71 -14.84 -9.78
N TYR A 96 -4.40 -13.62 -9.32
CA TYR A 96 -5.29 -12.46 -9.39
C TYR A 96 -4.96 -11.47 -10.51
N GLY A 97 -3.94 -11.78 -11.35
CA GLY A 97 -3.59 -10.99 -12.52
C GLY A 97 -2.90 -9.67 -12.19
N LEU A 98 -3.11 -8.69 -13.05
CA LEU A 98 -2.48 -7.39 -12.92
C LEU A 98 -2.96 -6.67 -11.67
N THR A 99 -2.03 -6.33 -10.78
CA THR A 99 -2.29 -5.91 -9.40
C THR A 99 -1.51 -4.67 -9.03
N ILE A 100 -2.18 -3.71 -8.39
CA ILE A 100 -1.60 -2.55 -7.71
C ILE A 100 -1.77 -2.73 -6.21
N ILE A 101 -0.73 -2.40 -5.44
CA ILE A 101 -0.74 -2.39 -3.98
C ILE A 101 -0.39 -0.98 -3.51
N ILE A 102 -1.22 -0.40 -2.64
CA ILE A 102 -1.03 0.92 -2.05
C ILE A 102 -0.89 0.80 -0.55
N GLU A 103 0.16 1.41 0.00
CA GLU A 103 0.35 1.57 1.45
C GLU A 103 -0.26 2.89 1.92
N HIS A 104 -0.95 2.84 3.06
CA HIS A 104 -1.60 3.95 3.72
C HIS A 104 -1.02 4.20 5.11
N THR A 105 -1.55 5.19 5.82
CA THR A 105 -1.19 5.45 7.23
C THR A 105 -1.58 4.28 8.14
N ASN A 106 -0.93 4.18 9.30
CA ASN A 106 -1.23 3.20 10.36
C ASN A 106 -1.21 1.73 9.86
N ASP A 107 -0.22 1.38 9.02
CA ASP A 107 0.02 0.01 8.53
C ASP A 107 -1.17 -0.63 7.77
N TYR A 108 -2.04 0.22 7.20
CA TYR A 108 -3.06 -0.24 6.26
C TYR A 108 -2.48 -0.38 4.85
N THR A 109 -3.02 -1.34 4.12
CA THR A 109 -2.66 -1.59 2.71
C THR A 109 -3.93 -1.94 1.95
N THR A 110 -4.05 -1.45 0.72
CA THR A 110 -5.10 -1.88 -0.21
C THR A 110 -4.51 -2.57 -1.43
N VAL A 111 -5.21 -3.58 -1.93
CA VAL A 111 -4.85 -4.37 -3.10
C VAL A 111 -5.96 -4.26 -4.13
N TYR A 112 -5.58 -3.95 -5.37
CA TYR A 112 -6.46 -3.82 -6.52
C TYR A 112 -5.99 -4.80 -7.58
N SER A 113 -6.74 -5.84 -7.84
CA SER A 113 -6.36 -6.92 -8.75
C SER A 113 -7.36 -7.12 -9.88
N ASN A 114 -7.05 -8.00 -10.81
CA ASN A 114 -7.82 -8.26 -12.03
C ASN A 114 -7.90 -7.04 -12.96
N LEU A 115 -6.87 -6.19 -12.92
CA LEU A 115 -6.81 -4.95 -13.71
C LEU A 115 -6.47 -5.23 -15.17
N LEU A 116 -6.96 -4.36 -16.06
CA LEU A 116 -6.58 -4.34 -17.47
C LEU A 116 -5.33 -3.47 -17.72
N SER A 117 -5.27 -2.31 -17.05
CA SER A 117 -4.16 -1.36 -17.17
C SER A 117 -3.79 -0.76 -15.82
N THR A 118 -2.50 -0.48 -15.65
CA THR A 118 -1.89 0.18 -14.49
C THR A 118 -1.05 1.39 -14.90
N GLU A 119 -1.25 1.90 -16.11
CA GLU A 119 -0.42 2.97 -16.72
C GLU A 119 -0.62 4.34 -16.07
N PHE A 120 -1.60 4.47 -15.18
CA PHE A 120 -1.97 5.74 -14.55
C PHE A 120 -1.07 6.11 -13.36
N VAL A 121 -0.30 5.16 -12.83
CA VAL A 121 0.55 5.33 -11.65
C VAL A 121 1.85 4.55 -11.78
N VAL A 122 2.86 4.96 -11.01
CA VAL A 122 4.15 4.27 -10.93
C VAL A 122 4.49 3.91 -9.49
N VAL A 123 5.34 2.91 -9.30
CA VAL A 123 5.82 2.50 -7.96
C VAL A 123 6.54 3.67 -7.27
N GLY A 124 6.19 3.94 -6.02
CA GLY A 124 6.70 5.05 -5.20
C GLY A 124 5.90 6.35 -5.35
N GLU A 125 4.93 6.42 -6.26
CA GLU A 125 4.06 7.58 -6.42
C GLU A 125 3.12 7.74 -5.22
N LYS A 126 2.94 8.99 -4.76
CA LYS A 126 1.89 9.34 -3.81
C LYS A 126 0.59 9.58 -4.56
N VAL A 127 -0.44 8.88 -4.16
CA VAL A 127 -1.78 9.01 -4.72
C VAL A 127 -2.74 9.62 -3.71
N GLU A 128 -3.71 10.34 -4.20
CA GLU A 128 -4.79 10.88 -3.39
C GLU A 128 -6.01 9.96 -3.44
N LYS A 129 -6.82 9.99 -2.38
CA LYS A 129 -8.13 9.33 -2.35
C LYS A 129 -8.97 9.74 -3.56
N GLY A 130 -9.48 8.77 -4.31
CA GLY A 130 -10.27 9.00 -5.52
C GLY A 130 -9.45 9.22 -6.80
N GLN A 131 -8.12 9.26 -6.72
CA GLN A 131 -7.26 9.33 -7.91
C GLN A 131 -7.41 8.06 -8.75
N THR A 132 -7.46 8.23 -10.08
CA THR A 132 -7.46 7.10 -11.03
C THR A 132 -6.13 6.35 -10.95
N ILE A 133 -6.19 5.03 -10.77
CA ILE A 133 -4.99 4.18 -10.65
C ILE A 133 -4.95 3.07 -11.69
N GLY A 134 -6.08 2.70 -12.28
CA GLY A 134 -6.16 1.62 -13.25
C GLY A 134 -7.54 1.48 -13.88
N THR A 135 -7.76 0.38 -14.56
CA THR A 135 -9.05 0.01 -15.13
C THR A 135 -9.35 -1.46 -14.89
N VAL A 136 -10.63 -1.80 -14.72
CA VAL A 136 -11.11 -3.18 -14.55
C VAL A 136 -10.77 -4.02 -15.77
N GLY A 137 -10.30 -5.23 -15.54
CA GLY A 137 -9.89 -6.17 -16.56
C GLY A 137 -10.54 -7.55 -16.45
N ASN A 138 -9.81 -8.54 -16.90
CA ASN A 138 -10.10 -9.97 -16.77
C ASN A 138 -8.77 -10.73 -16.87
N THR A 139 -7.85 -10.43 -15.98
CA THR A 139 -6.48 -10.96 -15.97
C THR A 139 -6.24 -11.99 -14.87
N ALA A 140 -7.20 -12.15 -13.94
CA ALA A 140 -7.15 -13.11 -12.84
C ALA A 140 -7.38 -14.54 -13.35
N THR A 141 -6.34 -15.37 -13.34
CA THR A 141 -6.44 -16.76 -13.83
C THR A 141 -7.31 -17.64 -12.95
N PHE A 142 -7.38 -17.38 -11.64
CA PHE A 142 -8.22 -18.11 -10.68
C PHE A 142 -9.68 -17.68 -10.71
N GLU A 143 -10.02 -16.64 -11.45
CA GLU A 143 -11.35 -16.06 -11.58
C GLU A 143 -11.76 -15.83 -13.03
N ILE A 144 -11.08 -16.53 -13.95
CA ILE A 144 -11.27 -16.33 -15.40
C ILE A 144 -12.67 -16.73 -15.90
N ALA A 145 -13.36 -17.61 -15.18
CA ALA A 145 -14.74 -18.01 -15.49
C ALA A 145 -15.78 -17.05 -14.89
N ASP A 146 -15.36 -16.09 -14.06
CA ASP A 146 -16.26 -15.10 -13.47
C ASP A 146 -16.46 -13.91 -14.42
N GLU A 147 -17.55 -13.14 -14.22
CA GLU A 147 -17.77 -11.91 -14.98
C GLU A 147 -16.65 -10.88 -14.70
N PRO A 148 -16.43 -9.90 -15.58
CA PRO A 148 -15.47 -8.83 -15.30
C PRO A 148 -15.76 -8.15 -13.97
N HIS A 149 -14.73 -8.02 -13.13
CA HIS A 149 -14.82 -7.48 -11.78
C HIS A 149 -13.48 -6.92 -11.34
N LEU A 150 -13.51 -6.08 -10.32
CA LEU A 150 -12.34 -5.72 -9.52
C LEU A 150 -12.25 -6.62 -8.31
N HIS A 151 -11.12 -7.31 -8.13
CA HIS A 151 -10.79 -7.95 -6.85
C HIS A 151 -10.12 -6.92 -5.94
N PHE A 152 -10.72 -6.67 -4.77
CA PHE A 152 -10.30 -5.62 -3.84
C PHE A 152 -10.09 -6.16 -2.43
N GLU A 153 -8.90 -5.87 -1.86
CA GLU A 153 -8.57 -6.26 -0.49
C GLU A 153 -8.18 -5.05 0.34
N ILE A 154 -8.50 -5.11 1.64
CA ILE A 154 -7.95 -4.23 2.68
C ILE A 154 -7.18 -5.08 3.67
N LEU A 155 -5.95 -4.66 4.00
CA LEU A 155 -5.13 -5.30 5.01
C LEU A 155 -4.76 -4.29 6.10
N HIS A 156 -4.66 -4.77 7.33
CA HIS A 156 -4.06 -4.04 8.44
C HIS A 156 -3.01 -4.93 9.12
N ASN A 157 -1.80 -4.44 9.28
CA ASN A 157 -0.66 -5.22 9.79
C ASN A 157 -0.48 -6.56 9.02
N SER A 158 -0.68 -6.54 7.70
CA SER A 158 -0.61 -7.71 6.80
C SER A 158 -1.72 -8.76 7.00
N GLU A 159 -2.75 -8.47 7.76
CA GLU A 159 -3.92 -9.32 7.95
C GLU A 159 -5.09 -8.80 7.12
N ASN A 160 -5.69 -9.66 6.30
CA ASN A 160 -6.86 -9.31 5.49
C ASN A 160 -8.07 -9.03 6.37
N LEU A 161 -8.76 -7.94 6.06
CA LEU A 161 -9.98 -7.46 6.68
C LEU A 161 -11.14 -7.52 5.69
N ASP A 162 -12.36 -7.60 6.20
CA ASP A 162 -13.56 -7.53 5.37
C ASP A 162 -13.77 -6.09 4.87
N PRO A 163 -13.63 -5.82 3.55
CA PRO A 163 -13.76 -4.47 3.03
C PRO A 163 -15.16 -3.85 3.18
N GLU A 164 -16.21 -4.65 3.41
CA GLU A 164 -17.57 -4.15 3.63
C GLU A 164 -17.73 -3.45 5.00
N LEU A 165 -16.72 -3.56 5.90
CA LEU A 165 -16.76 -3.00 7.25
C LEU A 165 -15.94 -1.71 7.42
N TYR A 166 -15.26 -1.22 6.35
CA TYR A 166 -14.28 -0.12 6.41
C TYR A 166 -14.59 1.04 5.46
#